data_eeb3d2f916c747dbd9962bb8272bc19a
#
_entry.id   eeb3d2f916c747dbd9962bb8272bc19a
#
_cell.length_a   1.000
_cell.length_b   1.000
_cell.length_c   1.000
_cell.angle_alpha   90.00
_cell.angle_beta   90.00
_cell.angle_gamma   90.00
#
_symmetry.space_group_name_H-M   'P 1'
#
loop_
_entity.id
_entity.type
_entity.pdbx_description
1 polymer ?
#
loop_
_entity_poly.entity_id
_entity_poly.type
_entity_poly.pdbx_seq_one_letter_code
_entity_poly.pdbx_strand_id
1 'polypeptide(L)'
;MRDVSIIGIGVTKFGELWDKSLRQIGLEAGLAAIQDSGIKREDIDALYIGNMASGATIQQEHVSALIADYCGLTNNNIPATRIESASASGGLALRQGYIAVAGGFADIVVVGGAEKMTDVSDAKSAYTNSMGSDEQWESQVGATFPSLHAMIAQAHITENGTTREQLSAVAEKNHMHGAKNPNAQFPFPIKANAVSNSSLVSSPLRMLDCAPNSDGGAAVILCASERAEEFTKNPIKITGSGQASDTLSLHHRKDLGRMKAISIAAKKALEQAGKTPKD
;
A
#
# COMPACT_ATOMS: atom_id res chain seq x y z
N MET A 1 -2.51 -26.18 4.33
CA MET A 1 -2.99 -24.92 3.69
C MET A 1 -2.79 -25.08 2.20
N ARG A 2 -3.75 -24.63 1.40
CA ARG A 2 -3.64 -24.61 -0.07
C ARG A 2 -2.60 -23.60 -0.51
N ASP A 3 -1.95 -23.85 -1.63
CA ASP A 3 -1.13 -22.84 -2.30
C ASP A 3 -2.02 -21.77 -2.96
N VAL A 4 -1.53 -20.55 -3.02
CA VAL A 4 -2.27 -19.40 -3.55
C VAL A 4 -1.47 -18.74 -4.66
N SER A 5 -2.15 -18.44 -5.77
CA SER A 5 -1.56 -17.76 -6.92
C SER A 5 -2.31 -16.49 -7.28
N ILE A 6 -1.56 -15.51 -7.80
CA ILE A 6 -2.09 -14.33 -8.49
C ILE A 6 -2.31 -14.73 -9.95
N ILE A 7 -3.51 -14.47 -10.46
CA ILE A 7 -3.91 -14.81 -11.83
C ILE A 7 -4.28 -13.59 -12.69
N GLY A 8 -4.40 -12.41 -12.09
CA GLY A 8 -4.69 -11.18 -12.81
C GLY A 8 -4.35 -9.97 -11.97
N ILE A 9 -4.02 -8.86 -12.65
CA ILE A 9 -3.64 -7.59 -12.03
C ILE A 9 -4.33 -6.41 -12.74
N GLY A 10 -4.58 -5.35 -11.98
CA GLY A 10 -5.07 -4.09 -12.50
C GLY A 10 -4.48 -2.93 -11.71
N VAL A 11 -4.12 -1.85 -12.41
CA VAL A 11 -3.56 -0.67 -11.77
C VAL A 11 -3.97 0.58 -12.56
N THR A 12 -4.35 1.64 -11.86
CA THR A 12 -4.60 2.95 -12.45
C THR A 12 -3.29 3.74 -12.60
N LYS A 13 -3.34 4.83 -13.33
CA LYS A 13 -2.31 5.85 -13.18
C LYS A 13 -2.40 6.44 -11.77
N PHE A 14 -1.26 6.76 -11.15
CA PHE A 14 -1.17 7.49 -9.89
C PHE A 14 -0.91 8.97 -10.14
N GLY A 15 -1.55 9.84 -9.36
CA GLY A 15 -1.40 11.29 -9.49
C GLY A 15 -2.54 12.06 -8.85
N GLU A 16 -2.66 13.31 -9.22
CA GLU A 16 -3.80 14.16 -8.86
C GLU A 16 -4.94 13.91 -9.87
N LEU A 17 -5.82 12.96 -9.55
CA LEU A 17 -6.89 12.50 -10.44
C LEU A 17 -8.20 13.25 -10.15
N TRP A 18 -8.20 14.57 -10.33
CA TRP A 18 -9.35 15.42 -9.98
C TRP A 18 -10.61 15.15 -10.80
N ASP A 19 -10.47 14.51 -11.94
CA ASP A 19 -11.56 14.06 -12.81
C ASP A 19 -12.17 12.71 -12.39
N LYS A 20 -11.59 12.03 -11.39
CA LYS A 20 -12.02 10.68 -10.95
C LYS A 20 -12.43 10.67 -9.50
N SER A 21 -13.57 10.08 -9.21
CA SER A 21 -13.98 9.73 -7.84
C SER A 21 -13.26 8.46 -7.34
N LEU A 22 -13.24 8.25 -6.03
CA LEU A 22 -12.74 7.00 -5.43
C LEU A 22 -13.37 5.75 -6.05
N ARG A 23 -14.68 5.79 -6.32
CA ARG A 23 -15.40 4.66 -6.93
C ARG A 23 -14.92 4.36 -8.35
N GLN A 24 -14.65 5.39 -9.15
CA GLN A 24 -14.10 5.22 -10.50
C GLN A 24 -12.68 4.67 -10.47
N ILE A 25 -11.84 5.12 -9.53
CA ILE A 25 -10.49 4.60 -9.31
C ILE A 25 -10.55 3.12 -8.93
N GLY A 26 -11.37 2.75 -7.96
CA GLY A 26 -11.53 1.36 -7.55
C GLY A 26 -12.13 0.47 -8.64
N LEU A 27 -13.12 0.98 -9.38
CA LEU A 27 -13.72 0.30 -10.53
C LEU A 27 -12.69 0.04 -11.64
N GLU A 28 -11.91 1.04 -12.02
CA GLU A 28 -10.88 0.93 -13.07
C GLU A 28 -9.86 -0.16 -12.72
N ALA A 29 -9.31 -0.12 -11.50
CA ALA A 29 -8.35 -1.12 -11.04
C ALA A 29 -8.97 -2.52 -10.96
N GLY A 30 -10.16 -2.65 -10.39
CA GLY A 30 -10.86 -3.92 -10.23
C GLY A 30 -11.24 -4.57 -11.57
N LEU A 31 -11.82 -3.79 -12.48
CA LEU A 31 -12.18 -4.29 -13.81
C LEU A 31 -10.97 -4.69 -14.64
N ALA A 32 -9.87 -3.91 -14.56
CA ALA A 32 -8.61 -4.28 -15.23
C ALA A 32 -8.08 -5.63 -14.73
N ALA A 33 -8.11 -5.88 -13.41
CA ALA A 33 -7.68 -7.16 -12.84
C ALA A 33 -8.57 -8.34 -13.25
N ILE A 34 -9.90 -8.15 -13.28
CA ILE A 34 -10.86 -9.15 -13.75
C ILE A 34 -10.62 -9.45 -15.24
N GLN A 35 -10.43 -8.42 -16.04
CA GLN A 35 -10.16 -8.59 -17.47
C GLN A 35 -8.83 -9.32 -17.74
N ASP A 36 -7.78 -8.98 -17.00
CA ASP A 36 -6.46 -9.60 -17.12
C ASP A 36 -6.48 -11.09 -16.75
N SER A 37 -7.26 -11.45 -15.73
CA SER A 37 -7.42 -12.85 -15.29
C SER A 37 -8.32 -13.67 -16.20
N GLY A 38 -9.24 -13.05 -16.94
CA GLY A 38 -10.24 -13.73 -17.75
C GLY A 38 -11.36 -14.41 -16.94
N ILE A 39 -11.41 -14.22 -15.61
CA ILE A 39 -12.49 -14.77 -14.77
C ILE A 39 -13.82 -14.08 -15.04
N LYS A 40 -14.92 -14.74 -14.71
CA LYS A 40 -16.22 -14.11 -14.66
C LYS A 40 -16.49 -13.53 -13.28
N ARG A 41 -17.35 -12.53 -13.19
CA ARG A 41 -17.71 -11.92 -11.90
C ARG A 41 -18.40 -12.92 -10.97
N GLU A 42 -19.13 -13.87 -11.54
CA GLU A 42 -19.83 -14.94 -10.84
C GLU A 42 -18.87 -15.93 -10.14
N ASP A 43 -17.61 -15.98 -10.55
CA ASP A 43 -16.58 -16.85 -9.97
C ASP A 43 -15.95 -16.25 -8.71
N ILE A 44 -16.25 -14.98 -8.39
CA ILE A 44 -15.62 -14.26 -7.28
C ILE A 44 -16.39 -14.56 -5.98
N ASP A 45 -15.65 -15.07 -4.99
CA ASP A 45 -16.20 -15.45 -3.68
C ASP A 45 -16.15 -14.32 -2.65
N ALA A 46 -15.17 -13.41 -2.73
CA ALA A 46 -14.99 -12.33 -1.76
C ALA A 46 -14.19 -11.14 -2.32
N LEU A 47 -14.35 -9.97 -1.68
CA LEU A 47 -13.63 -8.74 -1.97
C LEU A 47 -12.96 -8.20 -0.70
N TYR A 48 -11.65 -7.92 -0.76
CA TYR A 48 -10.88 -7.27 0.29
C TYR A 48 -10.27 -5.97 -0.21
N ILE A 49 -10.58 -4.84 0.44
CA ILE A 49 -10.12 -3.51 0.02
C ILE A 49 -9.32 -2.84 1.13
N GLY A 50 -8.07 -2.52 0.83
CA GLY A 50 -7.23 -1.64 1.64
C GLY A 50 -7.57 -0.18 1.37
N ASN A 51 -7.91 0.56 2.42
CA ASN A 51 -8.18 2.00 2.35
C ASN A 51 -8.04 2.61 3.75
N MET A 52 -7.41 3.77 3.86
CA MET A 52 -7.22 4.47 5.13
C MET A 52 -8.06 5.75 5.23
N ALA A 53 -7.92 6.64 4.26
CA ALA A 53 -8.16 8.06 4.46
C ALA A 53 -9.50 8.56 3.93
N SER A 54 -10.27 7.75 3.20
CA SER A 54 -11.47 8.22 2.47
C SER A 54 -12.56 8.84 3.36
N GLY A 55 -12.71 8.38 4.61
CA GLY A 55 -13.60 9.02 5.57
C GLY A 55 -13.21 10.47 5.88
N ALA A 56 -11.91 10.74 6.03
CA ALA A 56 -11.39 12.06 6.31
C ALA A 56 -11.27 12.96 5.06
N THR A 57 -10.85 12.40 3.93
CA THR A 57 -10.62 13.19 2.71
C THR A 57 -11.89 13.49 1.93
N ILE A 58 -12.73 12.49 1.71
CA ILE A 58 -13.91 12.59 0.84
C ILE A 58 -15.22 12.23 1.54
N GLN A 59 -15.19 12.04 2.86
CA GLN A 59 -16.36 11.68 3.70
C GLN A 59 -17.06 10.38 3.25
N GLN A 60 -16.28 9.42 2.72
CA GLN A 60 -16.76 8.13 2.28
C GLN A 60 -16.24 7.01 3.17
N GLU A 61 -17.12 6.42 3.96
CA GLU A 61 -16.91 5.15 4.62
C GLU A 61 -17.50 3.99 3.79
N HIS A 62 -17.44 2.76 4.29
CA HIS A 62 -18.00 1.56 3.65
C HIS A 62 -17.46 1.33 2.22
N VAL A 63 -16.19 1.65 2.01
CA VAL A 63 -15.53 1.67 0.70
C VAL A 63 -15.60 0.32 -0.01
N SER A 64 -15.48 -0.79 0.73
CA SER A 64 -15.54 -2.13 0.13
C SER A 64 -16.92 -2.44 -0.47
N ALA A 65 -17.99 -2.11 0.23
CA ALA A 65 -19.34 -2.29 -0.29
C ALA A 65 -19.61 -1.36 -1.49
N LEU A 66 -19.15 -0.10 -1.42
CA LEU A 66 -19.26 0.84 -2.53
C LEU A 66 -18.57 0.30 -3.80
N ILE A 67 -17.34 -0.21 -3.68
CA ILE A 67 -16.61 -0.76 -4.82
C ILE A 67 -17.25 -2.05 -5.33
N ALA A 68 -17.68 -2.94 -4.43
CA ALA A 68 -18.39 -4.17 -4.80
C ALA A 68 -19.64 -3.87 -5.65
N ASP A 69 -20.43 -2.87 -5.23
CA ASP A 69 -21.63 -2.44 -5.94
C ASP A 69 -21.30 -1.93 -7.35
N TYR A 70 -20.36 -1.00 -7.46
CA TYR A 70 -19.96 -0.44 -8.76
C TYR A 70 -19.26 -1.43 -9.68
N CYS A 71 -18.57 -2.44 -9.13
CA CYS A 71 -17.99 -3.54 -9.91
C CYS A 71 -19.04 -4.60 -10.31
N GLY A 72 -20.28 -4.47 -9.85
CA GLY A 72 -21.36 -5.43 -10.12
C GLY A 72 -21.19 -6.76 -9.38
N LEU A 73 -20.44 -6.77 -8.27
CA LEU A 73 -20.20 -7.97 -7.44
C LEU A 73 -21.31 -8.22 -6.43
N THR A 74 -22.15 -7.21 -6.15
CA THR A 74 -23.27 -7.33 -5.22
C THR A 74 -24.38 -8.26 -5.73
N ASN A 75 -24.46 -8.50 -7.05
CA ASN A 75 -25.41 -9.46 -7.62
C ASN A 75 -25.18 -10.89 -7.11
N ASN A 76 -23.96 -11.22 -6.68
CA ASN A 76 -23.59 -12.53 -6.15
C ASN A 76 -23.59 -12.54 -4.61
N ASN A 77 -23.98 -11.45 -3.95
CA ASN A 77 -24.00 -11.29 -2.49
C ASN A 77 -22.66 -11.65 -1.82
N ILE A 78 -21.54 -11.40 -2.48
CA ILE A 78 -20.23 -11.72 -1.93
C ILE A 78 -19.89 -10.86 -0.71
N PRO A 79 -19.14 -11.39 0.28
CA PRO A 79 -18.62 -10.60 1.37
C PRO A 79 -17.60 -9.58 0.86
N ALA A 80 -17.75 -8.33 1.27
CA ALA A 80 -16.85 -7.23 0.94
C ALA A 80 -16.31 -6.59 2.22
N THR A 81 -15.01 -6.65 2.44
CA THR A 81 -14.36 -6.20 3.68
C THR A 81 -13.36 -5.09 3.41
N ARG A 82 -13.49 -3.95 4.14
CA ARG A 82 -12.45 -2.92 4.19
C ARG A 82 -11.42 -3.27 5.26
N ILE A 83 -10.15 -3.09 4.94
CA ILE A 83 -9.01 -3.33 5.82
C ILE A 83 -8.21 -2.03 5.94
N GLU A 84 -7.94 -1.64 7.17
CA GLU A 84 -7.19 -0.44 7.50
C GLU A 84 -5.94 -0.79 8.33
N SER A 85 -4.82 -0.23 7.96
CA SER A 85 -3.56 -0.19 8.71
C SER A 85 -2.63 0.86 8.10
N ALA A 86 -3.13 2.08 8.00
CA ALA A 86 -2.44 3.20 7.36
C ALA A 86 -1.84 2.79 5.99
N SER A 87 -0.58 3.10 5.73
CA SER A 87 0.11 2.76 4.47
C SER A 87 0.24 1.25 4.20
N ALA A 88 0.01 0.39 5.20
CA ALA A 88 0.04 -1.06 5.05
C ALA A 88 -1.32 -1.67 4.67
N SER A 89 -2.39 -0.88 4.54
CA SER A 89 -3.76 -1.37 4.31
C SER A 89 -3.87 -2.30 3.11
N GLY A 90 -3.26 -1.93 1.97
CA GLY A 90 -3.26 -2.77 0.76
C GLY A 90 -2.50 -4.10 0.95
N GLY A 91 -1.35 -4.07 1.62
CA GLY A 91 -0.60 -5.28 1.95
C GLY A 91 -1.35 -6.22 2.89
N LEU A 92 -2.09 -5.66 3.86
CA LEU A 92 -2.94 -6.46 4.75
C LEU A 92 -4.18 -6.99 4.05
N ALA A 93 -4.78 -6.23 3.13
CA ALA A 93 -5.86 -6.72 2.29
C ALA A 93 -5.40 -7.95 1.47
N LEU A 94 -4.20 -7.88 0.86
CA LEU A 94 -3.59 -9.00 0.16
C LEU A 94 -3.40 -10.21 1.08
N ARG A 95 -2.90 -9.97 2.30
CA ARG A 95 -2.73 -11.05 3.29
C ARG A 95 -4.06 -11.68 3.70
N GLN A 96 -5.13 -10.91 3.88
CA GLN A 96 -6.45 -11.46 4.23
C GLN A 96 -7.01 -12.30 3.08
N GLY A 97 -6.90 -11.83 1.83
CA GLY A 97 -7.25 -12.64 0.66
C GLY A 97 -6.44 -13.94 0.58
N TYR A 98 -5.12 -13.84 0.80
CA TYR A 98 -4.26 -15.03 0.89
C TYR A 98 -4.74 -16.01 1.96
N ILE A 99 -5.05 -15.56 3.17
CA ILE A 99 -5.54 -16.40 4.27
C ILE A 99 -6.87 -17.05 3.90
N ALA A 100 -7.80 -16.31 3.29
CA ALA A 100 -9.09 -16.83 2.88
C ALA A 100 -8.96 -17.97 1.87
N VAL A 101 -8.12 -17.80 0.85
CA VAL A 101 -7.89 -18.83 -0.18
C VAL A 101 -7.09 -19.99 0.40
N ALA A 102 -5.98 -19.73 1.11
CA ALA A 102 -5.14 -20.76 1.71
C ALA A 102 -5.88 -21.60 2.76
N GLY A 103 -6.83 -20.99 3.47
CA GLY A 103 -7.68 -21.65 4.46
C GLY A 103 -8.87 -22.41 3.87
N GLY A 104 -9.12 -22.26 2.56
CA GLY A 104 -10.26 -22.91 1.89
C GLY A 104 -11.62 -22.25 2.17
N PHE A 105 -11.64 -20.98 2.63
CA PHE A 105 -12.87 -20.20 2.84
C PHE A 105 -13.38 -19.58 1.53
N ALA A 106 -12.53 -19.47 0.54
CA ALA A 106 -12.80 -18.95 -0.79
C ALA A 106 -11.87 -19.61 -1.81
N ASP A 107 -12.29 -19.71 -3.05
CA ASP A 107 -11.47 -20.22 -4.14
C ASP A 107 -10.85 -19.09 -4.96
N ILE A 108 -11.64 -18.04 -5.24
CA ILE A 108 -11.23 -16.87 -6.02
C ILE A 108 -11.62 -15.60 -5.28
N VAL A 109 -10.67 -14.74 -5.01
CA VAL A 109 -10.92 -13.47 -4.32
C VAL A 109 -10.31 -12.30 -5.08
N VAL A 110 -11.01 -11.17 -5.07
CA VAL A 110 -10.47 -9.88 -5.50
C VAL A 110 -9.87 -9.20 -4.29
N VAL A 111 -8.62 -8.77 -4.42
CA VAL A 111 -7.96 -7.93 -3.43
C VAL A 111 -7.54 -6.63 -4.10
N GLY A 112 -7.88 -5.50 -3.50
CA GLY A 112 -7.48 -4.21 -4.04
C GLY A 112 -7.18 -3.19 -2.96
N GLY A 113 -6.80 -2.02 -3.41
CA GLY A 113 -6.71 -0.82 -2.59
C GLY A 113 -6.96 0.39 -3.49
N ALA A 114 -7.61 1.38 -2.94
CA ALA A 114 -7.86 2.64 -3.62
C ALA A 114 -7.85 3.78 -2.60
N GLU A 115 -7.23 4.90 -2.97
CA GLU A 115 -7.21 6.09 -2.13
C GLU A 115 -7.47 7.34 -2.97
N LYS A 116 -8.20 8.30 -2.39
CA LYS A 116 -8.49 9.61 -2.97
C LYS A 116 -8.07 10.69 -1.96
N MET A 117 -6.94 11.34 -2.21
CA MET A 117 -6.26 12.19 -1.24
C MET A 117 -6.08 13.63 -1.71
N THR A 118 -6.29 13.92 -3.00
CA THR A 118 -5.90 15.21 -3.58
C THR A 118 -7.05 16.22 -3.67
N ASP A 119 -8.28 15.84 -3.33
CA ASP A 119 -9.46 16.73 -3.34
C ASP A 119 -9.59 17.60 -2.06
N VAL A 120 -8.57 17.66 -1.24
CA VAL A 120 -8.53 18.42 0.01
C VAL A 120 -7.35 19.38 0.05
N SER A 121 -7.43 20.41 0.90
CA SER A 121 -6.31 21.33 1.11
C SER A 121 -5.10 20.60 1.71
N ASP A 122 -3.90 21.16 1.48
CA ASP A 122 -2.65 20.62 2.03
C ASP A 122 -2.69 20.44 3.55
N ALA A 123 -3.30 21.41 4.25
CA ALA A 123 -3.47 21.33 5.71
C ALA A 123 -4.34 20.13 6.13
N LYS A 124 -5.45 19.89 5.43
CA LYS A 124 -6.32 18.74 5.70
C LYS A 124 -5.64 17.43 5.33
N SER A 125 -4.88 17.41 4.23
CA SER A 125 -4.09 16.25 3.83
C SER A 125 -3.00 15.91 4.85
N ALA A 126 -2.26 16.91 5.34
CA ALA A 126 -1.25 16.75 6.37
C ALA A 126 -1.87 16.21 7.68
N TYR A 127 -3.01 16.76 8.10
CA TYR A 127 -3.75 16.26 9.25
C TYR A 127 -4.21 14.81 9.05
N THR A 128 -4.79 14.49 7.90
CA THR A 128 -5.25 13.13 7.59
C THR A 128 -4.10 12.13 7.62
N ASN A 129 -2.94 12.48 7.06
CA ASN A 129 -1.76 11.61 7.11
C ASN A 129 -1.29 11.37 8.55
N SER A 130 -1.39 12.37 9.44
CA SER A 130 -1.01 12.23 10.84
C SER A 130 -1.96 11.36 11.67
N MET A 131 -3.18 11.08 11.17
CA MET A 131 -4.10 10.13 11.81
C MET A 131 -3.57 8.69 11.87
N GLY A 132 -2.51 8.38 11.12
CA GLY A 132 -1.79 7.11 11.22
C GLY A 132 -0.81 7.02 12.41
N SER A 133 -0.70 8.07 13.24
CA SER A 133 0.09 8.13 14.47
C SER A 133 -0.79 8.13 15.72
N ASP A 134 -0.18 8.26 16.90
CA ASP A 134 -0.91 8.44 18.16
C ASP A 134 -1.57 9.82 18.16
N GLU A 135 -2.90 9.84 18.22
CA GLU A 135 -3.66 11.08 18.13
C GLU A 135 -3.40 11.97 19.35
N GLN A 136 -3.42 11.41 20.54
CA GLN A 136 -3.34 12.18 21.81
C GLN A 136 -1.94 12.73 22.07
N TRP A 137 -0.90 11.98 21.74
CA TRP A 137 0.47 12.29 22.13
C TRP A 137 1.35 12.78 20.99
N GLU A 138 0.90 12.62 19.75
CA GLU A 138 1.67 13.00 18.56
C GLU A 138 0.91 13.99 17.68
N SER A 139 -0.23 13.60 17.09
CA SER A 139 -0.88 14.47 16.11
C SER A 139 -1.55 15.69 16.72
N GLN A 140 -2.19 15.60 17.89
CA GLN A 140 -2.79 16.77 18.58
C GLN A 140 -1.76 17.80 19.02
N VAL A 141 -0.55 17.40 19.37
CA VAL A 141 0.52 18.33 19.75
C VAL A 141 1.28 18.87 18.54
N GLY A 142 0.82 18.60 17.32
CA GLY A 142 1.33 19.16 16.07
C GLY A 142 2.40 18.34 15.37
N ALA A 143 2.63 17.10 15.75
CA ALA A 143 3.52 16.22 15.00
C ALA A 143 2.88 15.87 13.65
N THR A 144 3.58 16.19 12.58
CA THR A 144 3.19 15.81 11.22
C THR A 144 3.81 14.46 10.85
N PHE A 145 3.23 13.77 9.88
CA PHE A 145 3.76 12.49 9.42
C PHE A 145 5.24 12.58 8.97
N PRO A 146 5.67 13.61 8.18
CA PRO A 146 7.08 13.81 7.89
C PRO A 146 7.96 14.08 9.13
N SER A 147 7.45 14.80 10.15
CA SER A 147 8.26 15.08 11.34
C SER A 147 8.52 13.83 12.18
N LEU A 148 7.55 12.93 12.29
CA LEU A 148 7.73 11.64 12.96
C LEU A 148 8.79 10.78 12.23
N HIS A 149 8.72 10.72 10.90
CA HIS A 149 9.74 10.02 10.11
C HIS A 149 11.12 10.69 10.17
N ALA A 150 11.16 12.01 10.30
CA ALA A 150 12.41 12.76 10.47
C ALA A 150 13.11 12.40 11.80
N MET A 151 12.35 12.22 12.90
CA MET A 151 12.92 11.76 14.17
C MET A 151 13.51 10.34 14.04
N ILE A 152 12.82 9.43 13.34
CA ILE A 152 13.35 8.09 13.04
C ILE A 152 14.63 8.19 12.19
N ALA A 153 14.61 9.01 11.14
CA ALA A 153 15.76 9.22 10.28
C ALA A 153 16.96 9.79 11.06
N GLN A 154 16.71 10.76 11.94
CA GLN A 154 17.77 11.34 12.78
C GLN A 154 18.35 10.32 13.76
N ALA A 155 17.52 9.48 14.39
CA ALA A 155 18.01 8.39 15.25
C ALA A 155 18.88 7.42 14.44
N HIS A 156 18.41 7.00 13.25
CA HIS A 156 19.17 6.11 12.38
C HIS A 156 20.51 6.71 11.92
N ILE A 157 20.55 8.00 11.61
CA ILE A 157 21.78 8.72 11.28
C ILE A 157 22.74 8.68 12.46
N THR A 158 22.26 8.98 13.65
CA THR A 158 23.08 9.04 14.88
C THR A 158 23.64 7.67 15.25
N GLU A 159 22.83 6.63 15.14
CA GLU A 159 23.22 5.27 15.55
C GLU A 159 24.08 4.56 14.51
N ASN A 160 23.83 4.78 13.22
CA ASN A 160 24.43 4.00 12.14
C ASN A 160 25.37 4.81 11.24
N GLY A 161 25.53 6.13 11.46
CA GLY A 161 26.36 6.98 10.64
C GLY A 161 25.86 7.19 9.21
N THR A 162 24.55 7.00 8.97
CA THR A 162 23.93 7.22 7.65
C THR A 162 24.10 8.66 7.21
N THR A 163 24.51 8.89 5.97
CA THR A 163 24.77 10.22 5.45
C THR A 163 23.61 10.78 4.63
N ARG A 164 23.63 12.10 4.40
CA ARG A 164 22.67 12.78 3.51
C ARG A 164 22.70 12.21 2.09
N GLU A 165 23.91 11.92 1.59
CA GLU A 165 24.15 11.36 0.26
C GLU A 165 23.48 9.98 0.12
N GLN A 166 23.54 9.15 1.15
CA GLN A 166 22.90 7.84 1.15
C GLN A 166 21.37 7.96 1.11
N LEU A 167 20.78 8.89 1.86
CA LEU A 167 19.34 9.18 1.78
C LEU A 167 18.96 9.68 0.38
N SER A 168 19.73 10.59 -0.19
CA SER A 168 19.50 11.13 -1.53
C SER A 168 19.63 10.05 -2.62
N ALA A 169 20.54 9.10 -2.45
CA ALA A 169 20.72 7.98 -3.38
C ALA A 169 19.48 7.07 -3.43
N VAL A 170 18.77 6.92 -2.31
CA VAL A 170 17.50 6.16 -2.28
C VAL A 170 16.44 6.86 -3.14
N ALA A 171 16.28 8.18 -3.00
CA ALA A 171 15.35 8.95 -3.79
C ALA A 171 15.70 8.93 -5.29
N GLU A 172 17.00 9.14 -5.64
CA GLU A 172 17.49 9.05 -7.03
C GLU A 172 17.16 7.67 -7.63
N LYS A 173 17.47 6.58 -6.92
CA LYS A 173 17.17 5.22 -7.36
C LYS A 173 15.67 5.03 -7.60
N ASN A 174 14.83 5.47 -6.68
CA ASN A 174 13.37 5.30 -6.80
C ASN A 174 12.81 6.08 -7.99
N HIS A 175 13.25 7.32 -8.22
CA HIS A 175 12.87 8.09 -9.41
C HIS A 175 13.40 7.48 -10.72
N MET A 176 14.60 6.92 -10.71
CA MET A 176 15.13 6.20 -11.88
C MET A 176 14.26 4.99 -12.26
N HIS A 177 13.73 4.27 -11.27
CA HIS A 177 12.80 3.17 -11.51
C HIS A 177 11.40 3.68 -11.88
N GLY A 178 10.91 4.72 -11.18
CA GLY A 178 9.63 5.37 -11.49
C GLY A 178 9.56 5.92 -12.91
N ALA A 179 10.66 6.43 -13.44
CA ALA A 179 10.74 6.92 -14.83
C ALA A 179 10.45 5.84 -15.90
N LYS A 180 10.54 4.56 -15.53
CA LYS A 180 10.22 3.42 -16.40
C LYS A 180 8.78 2.93 -16.24
N ASN A 181 8.04 3.47 -15.27
CA ASN A 181 6.66 3.08 -14.99
C ASN A 181 5.68 4.14 -15.54
N PRO A 182 4.88 3.83 -16.57
CA PRO A 182 3.93 4.79 -17.15
C PRO A 182 2.83 5.22 -16.17
N ASN A 183 2.57 4.41 -15.12
CA ASN A 183 1.57 4.68 -14.11
C ASN A 183 2.11 5.51 -12.93
N ALA A 184 3.41 5.82 -12.88
CA ALA A 184 3.98 6.65 -11.82
C ALA A 184 3.50 8.11 -11.93
N GLN A 185 3.28 8.76 -10.78
CA GLN A 185 2.93 10.19 -10.73
C GLN A 185 4.04 11.07 -11.30
N PHE A 186 5.29 10.75 -10.97
CA PHE A 186 6.47 11.47 -11.46
C PHE A 186 7.39 10.54 -12.29
N PRO A 187 7.02 10.27 -13.56
CA PRO A 187 7.75 9.32 -14.40
C PRO A 187 9.00 9.97 -15.04
N PHE A 188 9.85 10.58 -14.23
CA PHE A 188 11.10 11.21 -14.67
C PHE A 188 12.22 11.01 -13.65
N PRO A 189 13.50 10.90 -14.12
CA PRO A 189 14.64 10.74 -13.24
C PRO A 189 14.99 12.05 -12.54
N ILE A 190 15.52 11.95 -11.33
CA ILE A 190 16.15 13.06 -10.60
C ILE A 190 17.57 12.64 -10.19
N LYS A 191 18.41 13.63 -9.82
CA LYS A 191 19.76 13.39 -9.32
C LYS A 191 19.85 13.60 -7.82
N ALA A 192 20.73 12.87 -7.13
CA ALA A 192 20.94 12.97 -5.70
C ALA A 192 21.21 14.42 -5.25
N ASN A 193 21.92 15.21 -6.07
CA ASN A 193 22.16 16.63 -5.80
C ASN A 193 20.86 17.46 -5.78
N ALA A 194 19.89 17.17 -6.65
CA ALA A 194 18.59 17.85 -6.61
C ALA A 194 17.84 17.52 -5.32
N VAL A 195 17.93 16.26 -4.86
CA VAL A 195 17.34 15.83 -3.59
C VAL A 195 17.97 16.59 -2.41
N SER A 196 19.30 16.60 -2.33
CA SER A 196 20.06 17.27 -1.26
C SER A 196 19.83 18.78 -1.20
N ASN A 197 19.47 19.42 -2.31
CA ASN A 197 19.22 20.86 -2.40
C ASN A 197 17.74 21.22 -2.38
N SER A 198 16.82 20.25 -2.32
CA SER A 198 15.39 20.53 -2.23
C SER A 198 15.02 21.17 -0.88
N SER A 199 13.85 21.81 -0.82
CA SER A 199 13.37 22.49 0.39
C SER A 199 13.31 21.57 1.60
N LEU A 200 13.68 22.07 2.77
CA LEU A 200 13.58 21.34 4.03
C LEU A 200 12.10 21.20 4.42
N VAL A 201 11.69 19.98 4.74
CA VAL A 201 10.34 19.68 5.27
C VAL A 201 10.40 19.54 6.79
N SER A 202 11.22 18.61 7.26
CA SER A 202 11.52 18.41 8.68
C SER A 202 12.90 17.76 8.77
N SER A 203 13.86 18.43 9.43
CA SER A 203 15.24 17.96 9.47
C SER A 203 15.36 16.52 9.99
N PRO A 204 16.07 15.61 9.28
CA PRO A 204 16.92 15.80 8.10
C PRO A 204 16.17 15.66 6.75
N LEU A 205 14.85 15.44 6.74
CA LEU A 205 14.09 15.14 5.52
C LEU A 205 13.78 16.41 4.70
N ARG A 206 13.96 16.29 3.40
CA ARG A 206 13.68 17.32 2.41
C ARG A 206 12.52 16.93 1.50
N MET A 207 12.04 17.85 0.68
CA MET A 207 10.86 17.64 -0.17
C MET A 207 10.98 16.41 -1.07
N LEU A 208 12.12 16.20 -1.70
CA LEU A 208 12.34 15.06 -2.60
C LEU A 208 12.72 13.74 -1.87
N ASP A 209 12.82 13.76 -0.54
CA ASP A 209 12.83 12.54 0.27
C ASP A 209 11.41 12.04 0.59
N CYS A 210 10.41 12.91 0.48
CA CYS A 210 9.04 12.62 0.87
C CYS A 210 8.21 12.16 -0.33
N ALA A 211 7.37 11.16 -0.12
CA ALA A 211 6.40 10.76 -1.12
C ALA A 211 5.30 11.83 -1.26
N PRO A 212 4.80 12.11 -2.48
CA PRO A 212 3.68 13.02 -2.68
C PRO A 212 2.36 12.37 -2.26
N ASN A 213 1.36 13.20 -1.98
CA ASN A 213 -0.02 12.72 -1.93
C ASN A 213 -0.45 12.32 -3.34
N SER A 214 -1.12 11.19 -3.46
CA SER A 214 -1.54 10.65 -4.75
C SER A 214 -2.90 9.99 -4.62
N ASP A 215 -3.69 10.12 -5.67
CA ASP A 215 -4.85 9.29 -5.93
C ASP A 215 -4.42 8.08 -6.74
N GLY A 216 -5.08 6.97 -6.57
CA GLY A 216 -4.83 5.79 -7.37
C GLY A 216 -5.43 4.52 -6.75
N GLY A 217 -5.43 3.46 -7.55
CA GLY A 217 -5.90 2.16 -7.14
C GLY A 217 -5.15 1.03 -7.83
N ALA A 218 -5.09 -0.10 -7.15
CA ALA A 218 -4.56 -1.33 -7.71
C ALA A 218 -5.38 -2.51 -7.19
N ALA A 219 -5.48 -3.56 -8.01
CA ALA A 219 -6.16 -4.80 -7.65
C ALA A 219 -5.42 -6.03 -8.18
N VAL A 220 -5.57 -7.13 -7.48
CA VAL A 220 -5.10 -8.46 -7.90
C VAL A 220 -6.21 -9.48 -7.71
N ILE A 221 -6.22 -10.50 -8.55
CA ILE A 221 -7.07 -11.67 -8.39
C ILE A 221 -6.24 -12.81 -7.82
N LEU A 222 -6.66 -13.34 -6.68
CA LEU A 222 -6.05 -14.51 -6.06
C LEU A 222 -6.93 -15.73 -6.29
N CYS A 223 -6.30 -16.87 -6.54
CA CYS A 223 -7.02 -18.15 -6.57
C CYS A 223 -6.19 -19.26 -5.90
N ALA A 224 -6.85 -20.37 -5.59
CA ALA A 224 -6.18 -21.60 -5.25
C ALA A 224 -5.27 -22.05 -6.40
N SER A 225 -4.01 -22.35 -6.11
CA SER A 225 -3.01 -22.62 -7.17
C SER A 225 -3.35 -23.81 -8.06
N GLU A 226 -4.09 -24.78 -7.55
CA GLU A 226 -4.58 -25.93 -8.31
C GLU A 226 -5.56 -25.54 -9.42
N ARG A 227 -6.17 -24.34 -9.33
CA ARG A 227 -7.07 -23.81 -10.35
C ARG A 227 -6.43 -22.77 -11.25
N ALA A 228 -5.22 -22.29 -10.93
CA ALA A 228 -4.62 -21.13 -11.58
C ALA A 228 -4.43 -21.31 -13.10
N GLU A 229 -4.14 -22.54 -13.57
CA GLU A 229 -3.97 -22.87 -14.98
C GLU A 229 -5.28 -22.79 -15.80
N GLU A 230 -6.45 -22.80 -15.12
CA GLU A 230 -7.75 -22.55 -15.77
C GLU A 230 -7.84 -21.13 -16.36
N PHE A 231 -7.10 -20.19 -15.79
CA PHE A 231 -7.22 -18.75 -16.05
C PHE A 231 -6.00 -18.13 -16.74
N THR A 232 -4.79 -18.57 -16.37
CA THR A 232 -3.56 -18.02 -16.93
C THR A 232 -2.48 -19.07 -17.11
N LYS A 233 -1.64 -18.88 -18.17
CA LYS A 233 -0.48 -19.74 -18.42
C LYS A 233 0.71 -19.42 -17.49
N ASN A 234 0.70 -18.27 -16.82
CA ASN A 234 1.81 -17.79 -16.02
C ASN A 234 1.32 -17.32 -14.63
N PRO A 235 0.75 -18.21 -13.81
CA PRO A 235 0.32 -17.83 -12.47
C PRO A 235 1.53 -17.48 -11.59
N ILE A 236 1.40 -16.45 -10.76
CA ILE A 236 2.45 -16.05 -9.82
C ILE A 236 2.10 -16.55 -8.43
N LYS A 237 2.82 -17.56 -7.96
CA LYS A 237 2.60 -18.16 -6.65
C LYS A 237 3.06 -17.24 -5.52
N ILE A 238 2.22 -17.06 -4.51
CA ILE A 238 2.58 -16.39 -3.24
C ILE A 238 3.23 -17.43 -2.34
N THR A 239 4.55 -17.39 -2.23
CA THR A 239 5.33 -18.37 -1.46
C THR A 239 5.43 -18.03 0.01
N GLY A 240 5.29 -16.78 0.39
CA GLY A 240 5.35 -16.34 1.77
C GLY A 240 4.59 -15.04 2.03
N SER A 241 3.97 -14.95 3.20
CA SER A 241 3.21 -13.78 3.64
C SER A 241 3.42 -13.55 5.13
N GLY A 242 4.12 -12.47 5.49
CA GLY A 242 4.45 -12.13 6.87
C GLY A 242 3.77 -10.84 7.33
N GLN A 243 3.36 -10.82 8.59
CA GLN A 243 2.82 -9.64 9.27
C GLN A 243 3.38 -9.53 10.67
N ALA A 244 3.64 -8.32 11.11
CA ALA A 244 3.99 -7.99 12.49
C ALA A 244 3.50 -6.58 12.83
N SER A 245 3.29 -6.32 14.11
CA SER A 245 3.03 -4.99 14.64
C SER A 245 4.19 -4.57 15.54
N ASP A 246 4.39 -3.27 15.65
CA ASP A 246 5.32 -2.64 16.58
C ASP A 246 4.56 -1.53 17.35
N THR A 247 5.24 -0.88 18.27
CA THR A 247 4.69 0.24 19.01
C THR A 247 4.30 1.37 18.05
N LEU A 248 3.06 1.85 18.12
CA LEU A 248 2.56 2.91 17.26
C LEU A 248 3.30 4.21 17.55
N SER A 249 3.16 4.72 18.77
CA SER A 249 3.75 5.99 19.17
C SER A 249 5.27 5.90 19.32
N LEU A 250 5.98 6.92 18.81
CA LEU A 250 7.45 6.96 18.82
C LEU A 250 7.99 7.05 20.25
N HIS A 251 7.33 7.78 21.15
CA HIS A 251 7.80 7.95 22.52
C HIS A 251 7.78 6.65 23.36
N HIS A 252 7.06 5.63 22.93
CA HIS A 252 7.07 4.31 23.56
C HIS A 252 8.08 3.35 22.92
N ARG A 253 8.71 3.71 21.79
CA ARG A 253 9.70 2.86 21.15
C ARG A 253 11.00 2.85 21.92
N LYS A 254 11.52 1.66 22.18
CA LYS A 254 12.84 1.49 22.85
C LYS A 254 14.00 1.81 21.89
N ASP A 255 13.78 1.64 20.60
CA ASP A 255 14.78 1.79 19.54
C ASP A 255 14.09 2.49 18.38
N LEU A 256 14.40 3.77 18.19
CA LEU A 256 13.81 4.59 17.14
C LEU A 256 14.47 4.31 15.77
N GLY A 257 15.75 3.97 15.76
CA GLY A 257 16.52 3.74 14.53
C GLY A 257 16.16 2.43 13.82
N ARG A 258 15.35 1.55 14.43
CA ARG A 258 15.02 0.24 13.87
C ARG A 258 13.53 0.05 13.62
N MET A 259 13.22 -0.46 12.44
CA MET A 259 11.87 -0.85 12.03
C MET A 259 11.62 -2.34 12.37
N LYS A 260 11.36 -2.62 13.67
CA LYS A 260 11.26 -3.99 14.18
C LYS A 260 10.12 -4.77 13.51
N ALA A 261 8.95 -4.17 13.28
CA ALA A 261 7.83 -4.83 12.61
C ALA A 261 8.21 -5.31 11.20
N ILE A 262 8.95 -4.48 10.43
CA ILE A 262 9.39 -4.84 9.08
C ILE A 262 10.30 -6.06 9.13
N SER A 263 11.29 -6.07 10.02
CA SER A 263 12.24 -7.17 10.17
C SER A 263 11.54 -8.49 10.53
N ILE A 264 10.56 -8.44 11.45
CA ILE A 264 9.81 -9.62 11.88
C ILE A 264 8.88 -10.11 10.76
N ALA A 265 8.18 -9.20 10.07
CA ALA A 265 7.29 -9.56 8.97
C ALA A 265 8.08 -10.19 7.82
N ALA A 266 9.21 -9.59 7.44
CA ALA A 266 10.10 -10.14 6.42
C ALA A 266 10.62 -11.54 6.80
N LYS A 267 11.10 -11.71 8.04
CA LYS A 267 11.56 -13.01 8.53
C LYS A 267 10.47 -14.07 8.41
N LYS A 268 9.24 -13.80 8.87
CA LYS A 268 8.11 -14.74 8.78
C LYS A 268 7.78 -15.11 7.32
N ALA A 269 7.80 -14.14 6.41
CA ALA A 269 7.53 -14.40 5.00
C ALA A 269 8.63 -15.26 4.35
N LEU A 270 9.89 -14.96 4.62
CA LEU A 270 11.03 -15.70 4.11
C LEU A 270 11.08 -17.13 4.67
N GLU A 271 10.84 -17.30 5.98
CA GLU A 271 10.75 -18.62 6.61
C GLU A 271 9.64 -19.48 5.98
N GLN A 272 8.44 -18.89 5.75
CA GLN A 272 7.34 -19.58 5.07
C GLN A 272 7.72 -19.98 3.65
N ALA A 273 8.46 -19.12 2.94
CA ALA A 273 8.90 -19.35 1.57
C ALA A 273 10.10 -20.33 1.47
N GLY A 274 10.73 -20.71 2.59
CA GLY A 274 11.98 -21.45 2.59
C GLY A 274 13.14 -20.67 1.98
N LYS A 275 13.14 -19.33 2.14
CA LYS A 275 14.07 -18.38 1.52
C LYS A 275 14.86 -17.60 2.56
N THR A 276 15.93 -16.97 2.10
CA THR A 276 16.77 -16.05 2.88
C THR A 276 16.85 -14.68 2.20
N PRO A 277 17.35 -13.62 2.86
CA PRO A 277 17.56 -12.33 2.23
C PRO A 277 18.55 -12.31 1.05
N LYS A 278 19.24 -13.43 0.81
CA LYS A 278 20.20 -13.57 -0.31
C LYS A 278 19.57 -14.16 -1.58
N ASP A 279 18.36 -14.72 -1.45
CA ASP A 279 17.58 -15.26 -2.58
C ASP A 279 16.75 -14.16 -3.27
#